data_e364f72fae88a0b251de1fe8636ee8a2
#
_entry.id   e364f72fae88a0b251de1fe8636ee8a2
#
_cell.length_a   1.000
_cell.length_b   1.000
_cell.length_c   1.000
_cell.angle_alpha   90.00
_cell.angle_beta   90.00
_cell.angle_gamma   90.00
#
_symmetry.space_group_name_H-M   'P 1'
#
loop_
_entity.id
_entity.type
_entity.pdbx_description
1 polymer ?
#
loop_
_entity_poly.entity_id
_entity_poly.type
_entity_poly.pdbx_seq_one_letter_code
_entity_poly.pdbx_strand_id
1 'polypeptide(L)'
;EDDFLSSRQEEFESRKIRHSRAMKKKRRKKRIILLVEIFALIALAAVIFSVIKKQTDNGYWTVAVFGVDSRDGNLGKGALSDVEMLCNIDKKTGEIKIVSVYRDTYLKISSDEYHKINEAYFKGGPEQAVAALEENLDLQIDSYATFNWKAVVDAINILGGVDVEISDAEFAYINSFITETVNSTGVGSYQLKSAGMNHLDGVQAVAYARLRLMDTDFNRTARQRKIVELAMEKAKEADWATRNNVLVTVF
;
A
#
# COMPACT_ATOMS: atom_id res chain seq x y z
N GLU A 1 35.60 62.53 53.65
CA GLU A 1 35.97 62.19 52.23
C GLU A 1 35.59 60.73 51.95
N ASP A 2 35.77 59.81 52.85
CA ASP A 2 35.48 58.37 52.66
C ASP A 2 33.95 58.05 52.55
N ASP A 3 33.11 58.81 53.24
CA ASP A 3 31.67 58.63 53.21
C ASP A 3 31.02 59.06 51.88
N PHE A 4 31.62 60.05 51.22
CA PHE A 4 31.23 60.55 49.90
C PHE A 4 31.62 59.59 48.79
N LEU A 5 32.76 58.95 48.91
CA LEU A 5 33.23 57.95 47.95
C LEU A 5 32.42 56.65 48.03
N SER A 6 32.06 56.24 49.23
CA SER A 6 31.25 55.02 49.46
C SER A 6 29.84 55.20 48.85
N SER A 7 29.19 56.36 49.07
CA SER A 7 27.87 56.67 48.57
C SER A 7 27.83 56.70 47.02
N ARG A 8 28.88 57.18 46.34
CA ARG A 8 29.02 57.18 44.89
C ARG A 8 29.23 55.75 44.35
N GLN A 9 29.93 54.93 45.07
CA GLN A 9 30.16 53.53 44.70
C GLN A 9 28.88 52.70 44.78
N GLU A 10 28.05 52.87 45.79
CA GLU A 10 26.73 52.27 45.94
C GLU A 10 25.78 52.73 44.84
N GLU A 11 25.76 53.99 44.52
CA GLU A 11 24.93 54.52 43.40
C GLU A 11 25.36 53.92 42.04
N PHE A 12 26.64 53.82 41.79
CA PHE A 12 27.16 53.20 40.57
C PHE A 12 26.79 51.72 40.46
N GLU A 13 26.95 50.95 41.50
CA GLU A 13 26.57 49.52 41.54
C GLU A 13 25.02 49.35 41.38
N SER A 14 24.24 50.19 42.00
CA SER A 14 22.77 50.17 41.87
C SER A 14 22.31 50.46 40.44
N ARG A 15 22.95 51.42 39.76
CA ARG A 15 22.71 51.73 38.33
C ARG A 15 23.08 50.55 37.44
N LYS A 16 24.20 49.91 37.68
CA LYS A 16 24.69 48.75 36.93
C LYS A 16 23.72 47.52 37.08
N ILE A 17 23.24 47.28 38.28
CA ILE A 17 22.23 46.25 38.58
C ILE A 17 20.91 46.53 37.86
N ARG A 18 20.42 47.79 37.90
CA ARG A 18 19.19 48.22 37.22
C ARG A 18 19.29 48.03 35.70
N HIS A 19 20.42 48.43 35.11
CA HIS A 19 20.71 48.27 33.68
C HIS A 19 20.76 46.78 33.27
N SER A 20 21.44 45.95 34.06
CA SER A 20 21.52 44.49 33.83
C SER A 20 20.12 43.83 33.89
N ARG A 21 19.30 44.21 34.88
CA ARG A 21 17.90 43.72 34.99
C ARG A 21 17.03 44.18 33.81
N ALA A 22 17.17 45.39 33.34
CA ALA A 22 16.45 45.93 32.19
C ALA A 22 16.83 45.18 30.89
N MET A 23 18.13 44.91 30.70
CA MET A 23 18.63 44.13 29.54
C MET A 23 18.15 42.69 29.59
N LYS A 24 18.16 42.02 30.73
CA LYS A 24 17.62 40.67 30.89
C LYS A 24 16.12 40.66 30.58
N LYS A 25 15.34 41.64 31.06
CA LYS A 25 13.90 41.78 30.78
C LYS A 25 13.62 41.99 29.29
N LYS A 26 14.45 42.81 28.59
CA LYS A 26 14.36 43.07 27.14
C LYS A 26 14.69 41.79 26.32
N ARG A 27 15.74 41.05 26.72
CA ARG A 27 16.08 39.75 26.08
C ARG A 27 14.99 38.70 26.28
N ARG A 28 14.40 38.62 27.49
CA ARG A 28 13.29 37.69 27.78
C ARG A 28 12.05 38.02 26.93
N LYS A 29 11.66 39.31 26.83
CA LYS A 29 10.57 39.73 25.95
C LYS A 29 10.82 39.37 24.47
N LYS A 30 12.03 39.62 23.94
CA LYS A 30 12.38 39.23 22.56
C LYS A 30 12.28 37.72 22.34
N ARG A 31 12.73 36.89 23.29
CA ARG A 31 12.59 35.43 23.22
C ARG A 31 11.14 34.99 23.23
N ILE A 32 10.29 35.59 24.07
CA ILE A 32 8.86 35.29 24.14
C ILE A 32 8.18 35.65 22.80
N ILE A 33 8.49 36.82 22.24
CA ILE A 33 7.93 37.25 20.94
C ILE A 33 8.35 36.25 19.86
N LEU A 34 9.64 35.90 19.79
CA LEU A 34 10.15 34.91 18.83
C LEU A 34 9.45 33.53 18.96
N LEU A 35 9.22 33.06 20.19
CA LEU A 35 8.50 31.82 20.44
C LEU A 35 7.04 31.89 19.99
N VAL A 36 6.37 33.01 20.20
CA VAL A 36 4.99 33.23 19.74
C VAL A 36 4.93 33.26 18.21
N GLU A 37 5.90 33.91 17.54
CA GLU A 37 6.00 33.92 16.08
C GLU A 37 6.22 32.53 15.50
N ILE A 38 7.14 31.73 16.09
CA ILE A 38 7.37 30.35 15.68
C ILE A 38 6.11 29.50 15.87
N PHE A 39 5.43 29.64 17.01
CA PHE A 39 4.19 28.91 17.26
C PHE A 39 3.09 29.29 16.27
N ALA A 40 2.96 30.58 15.94
CA ALA A 40 2.01 31.04 14.92
C ALA A 40 2.31 30.49 13.54
N LEU A 41 3.59 30.41 13.14
CA LEU A 41 3.99 29.78 11.86
C LEU A 41 3.69 28.28 11.83
N ILE A 42 3.94 27.54 12.91
CA ILE A 42 3.61 26.13 13.02
C ILE A 42 2.09 25.91 12.92
N ALA A 43 1.30 26.74 13.62
CA ALA A 43 -0.15 26.68 13.56
C ALA A 43 -0.68 26.96 12.15
N LEU A 44 -0.13 27.97 11.47
CA LEU A 44 -0.47 28.30 10.08
C LEU A 44 -0.11 27.14 9.14
N ALA A 45 1.08 26.55 9.28
CA ALA A 45 1.49 25.39 8.48
C ALA A 45 0.57 24.19 8.71
N ALA A 46 0.14 23.94 9.96
CA ALA A 46 -0.81 22.87 10.26
C ALA A 46 -2.19 23.10 9.62
N VAL A 47 -2.67 24.35 9.63
CA VAL A 47 -3.93 24.72 8.95
C VAL A 47 -3.81 24.51 7.44
N ILE A 48 -2.75 25.01 6.83
CA ILE A 48 -2.49 24.85 5.38
C ILE A 48 -2.44 23.36 5.04
N PHE A 49 -1.69 22.56 5.81
CA PHE A 49 -1.61 21.10 5.61
C PHE A 49 -2.99 20.44 5.72
N SER A 50 -3.81 20.83 6.70
CA SER A 50 -5.17 20.29 6.87
C SER A 50 -6.10 20.65 5.71
N VAL A 51 -5.98 21.89 5.18
CA VAL A 51 -6.78 22.34 4.02
C VAL A 51 -6.36 21.59 2.76
N ILE A 52 -5.04 21.45 2.51
CA ILE A 52 -4.51 20.70 1.37
C ILE A 52 -4.98 19.24 1.46
N LYS A 53 -4.82 18.59 2.61
CA LYS A 53 -5.26 17.21 2.82
C LYS A 53 -6.76 17.04 2.58
N LYS A 54 -7.60 17.97 3.02
CA LYS A 54 -9.04 17.92 2.79
C LYS A 54 -9.41 18.14 1.31
N GLN A 55 -8.66 18.95 0.60
CA GLN A 55 -8.90 19.23 -0.83
C GLN A 55 -8.46 18.09 -1.74
N THR A 56 -7.47 17.28 -1.31
CA THR A 56 -7.01 16.08 -2.03
C THR A 56 -7.78 14.80 -1.65
N ASP A 57 -8.54 14.80 -0.55
CA ASP A 57 -9.35 13.66 -0.15
C ASP A 57 -10.63 13.60 -0.99
N ASN A 58 -10.62 12.73 -1.99
CA ASN A 58 -11.76 12.46 -2.88
C ASN A 58 -12.81 11.51 -2.26
N GLY A 59 -12.68 11.13 -0.99
CA GLY A 59 -13.56 10.18 -0.30
C GLY A 59 -13.29 8.71 -0.62
N TYR A 60 -12.28 8.43 -1.43
CA TYR A 60 -11.84 7.08 -1.81
C TYR A 60 -10.42 6.81 -1.35
N TRP A 61 -10.11 5.54 -1.23
CA TRP A 61 -8.76 5.05 -1.04
C TRP A 61 -8.44 4.07 -2.16
N THR A 62 -7.49 4.42 -3.02
CA THR A 62 -7.10 3.61 -4.17
C THR A 62 -5.79 2.91 -3.88
N VAL A 63 -5.82 1.58 -3.94
CA VAL A 63 -4.67 0.71 -3.71
C VAL A 63 -4.33 -0.03 -4.99
N ALA A 64 -3.09 0.08 -5.47
CA ALA A 64 -2.58 -0.79 -6.52
C ALA A 64 -2.14 -2.13 -5.94
N VAL A 65 -2.57 -3.22 -6.56
CA VAL A 65 -2.22 -4.58 -6.16
C VAL A 65 -1.44 -5.24 -7.30
N PHE A 66 -0.22 -5.65 -6.97
CA PHE A 66 0.68 -6.32 -7.91
C PHE A 66 0.91 -7.77 -7.50
N GLY A 67 0.66 -8.70 -8.42
CA GLY A 67 1.02 -10.11 -8.26
C GLY A 67 2.25 -10.42 -9.09
N VAL A 68 3.34 -10.83 -8.45
CA VAL A 68 4.61 -11.12 -9.11
C VAL A 68 4.95 -12.61 -9.07
N ASP A 69 5.50 -13.13 -10.16
CA ASP A 69 6.06 -14.49 -10.19
C ASP A 69 7.51 -14.45 -9.68
N SER A 70 7.63 -14.43 -8.35
CA SER A 70 8.94 -14.46 -7.68
C SER A 70 9.11 -15.77 -6.92
N ARG A 71 10.08 -16.57 -7.36
CA ARG A 71 10.43 -17.84 -6.71
C ARG A 71 11.50 -17.68 -5.64
N ASP A 72 12.27 -16.60 -5.71
CA ASP A 72 13.35 -16.25 -4.78
C ASP A 72 12.91 -15.29 -3.68
N GLY A 73 11.64 -14.89 -3.67
CA GLY A 73 11.08 -13.91 -2.72
C GLY A 73 11.37 -12.45 -3.07
N ASN A 74 11.99 -12.17 -4.22
CA ASN A 74 12.21 -10.78 -4.67
C ASN A 74 10.87 -10.16 -5.13
N LEU A 75 10.36 -9.21 -4.36
CA LEU A 75 9.15 -8.44 -4.66
C LEU A 75 9.46 -7.06 -5.27
N GLY A 76 10.73 -6.75 -5.54
CA GLY A 76 11.17 -5.48 -6.12
C GLY A 76 11.37 -5.54 -7.63
N LYS A 77 12.14 -4.58 -8.12
CA LYS A 77 12.53 -4.52 -9.54
C LYS A 77 13.21 -5.81 -9.99
N GLY A 78 13.04 -6.15 -11.27
CA GLY A 78 13.54 -7.39 -11.87
C GLY A 78 12.51 -8.53 -11.85
N ALA A 79 11.40 -8.40 -11.10
CA ALA A 79 10.26 -9.29 -11.20
C ALA A 79 9.23 -8.74 -12.19
N LEU A 80 8.60 -9.60 -12.97
CA LEU A 80 7.47 -9.22 -13.82
C LEU A 80 6.17 -9.31 -13.01
N SER A 81 5.34 -8.29 -13.08
CA SER A 81 3.98 -8.36 -12.54
C SER A 81 3.07 -9.06 -13.54
N ASP A 82 2.47 -10.16 -13.13
CA ASP A 82 1.49 -10.92 -13.92
C ASP A 82 0.04 -10.52 -13.57
N VAL A 83 -0.14 -9.83 -12.45
CA VAL A 83 -1.42 -9.31 -11.95
C VAL A 83 -1.23 -7.85 -11.62
N GLU A 84 -2.10 -7.01 -12.17
CA GLU A 84 -2.18 -5.58 -11.92
C GLU A 84 -3.63 -5.20 -11.71
N MET A 85 -3.97 -4.84 -10.49
CA MET A 85 -5.34 -4.47 -10.09
C MET A 85 -5.33 -3.16 -9.34
N LEU A 86 -6.40 -2.39 -9.51
CA LEU A 86 -6.70 -1.21 -8.73
C LEU A 86 -7.90 -1.50 -7.86
N CYS A 87 -7.74 -1.43 -6.55
CA CYS A 87 -8.80 -1.56 -5.57
C CYS A 87 -9.19 -0.16 -5.10
N ASN A 88 -10.36 0.30 -5.51
CA ASN A 88 -10.91 1.59 -5.09
C ASN A 88 -11.92 1.36 -3.97
N ILE A 89 -11.63 1.90 -2.80
CA ILE A 89 -12.39 1.70 -1.55
C ILE A 89 -13.10 3.00 -1.21
N ASP A 90 -14.42 2.98 -1.18
CA ASP A 90 -15.22 4.09 -0.67
C ASP A 90 -15.05 4.16 0.86
N LYS A 91 -14.44 5.25 1.36
CA LYS A 91 -14.17 5.44 2.79
C LYS A 91 -15.43 5.56 3.64
N LYS A 92 -16.56 5.91 3.04
CA LYS A 92 -17.84 6.11 3.73
C LYS A 92 -18.65 4.83 3.82
N THR A 93 -18.72 4.07 2.73
CA THR A 93 -19.57 2.86 2.63
C THR A 93 -18.79 1.58 2.86
N GLY A 94 -17.47 1.59 2.66
CA GLY A 94 -16.64 0.40 2.64
C GLY A 94 -16.80 -0.43 1.36
N GLU A 95 -17.52 0.08 0.35
CA GLU A 95 -17.62 -0.56 -0.96
C GLU A 95 -16.25 -0.63 -1.62
N ILE A 96 -15.93 -1.77 -2.22
CA ILE A 96 -14.66 -1.99 -2.91
C ILE A 96 -14.96 -2.31 -4.38
N LYS A 97 -14.36 -1.52 -5.27
CA LYS A 97 -14.39 -1.76 -6.72
C LYS A 97 -13.01 -2.22 -7.17
N ILE A 98 -12.96 -3.36 -7.88
CA ILE A 98 -11.71 -3.92 -8.40
C ILE A 98 -11.68 -3.77 -9.91
N VAL A 99 -10.64 -3.11 -10.41
CA VAL A 99 -10.35 -2.95 -11.83
C VAL A 99 -9.04 -3.64 -12.14
N SER A 100 -9.03 -4.54 -13.12
CA SER A 100 -7.79 -5.17 -13.60
C SER A 100 -7.24 -4.42 -14.79
N VAL A 101 -5.94 -4.16 -14.79
CA VAL A 101 -5.19 -3.70 -15.94
C VAL A 101 -4.48 -4.92 -16.54
N TYR A 102 -4.68 -5.15 -17.84
CA TYR A 102 -4.03 -6.29 -18.50
C TYR A 102 -2.53 -6.05 -18.58
N ARG A 103 -1.73 -6.99 -18.13
CA ARG A 103 -0.26 -6.88 -18.08
C ARG A 103 0.39 -6.49 -19.42
N ASP A 104 -0.25 -6.86 -20.53
CA ASP A 104 0.24 -6.58 -21.89
C ASP A 104 -0.28 -5.25 -22.45
N THR A 105 -1.04 -4.45 -21.65
CA THR A 105 -1.51 -3.14 -22.07
C THR A 105 -0.30 -2.24 -22.36
N TYR A 106 -0.28 -1.66 -23.57
CA TYR A 106 0.80 -0.80 -24.01
C TYR A 106 0.58 0.61 -23.51
N LEU A 107 1.37 1.04 -22.56
CA LEU A 107 1.26 2.32 -21.83
C LEU A 107 2.59 3.05 -21.81
N LYS A 108 2.54 4.34 -21.50
CA LYS A 108 3.72 5.13 -21.17
C LYS A 108 4.23 4.71 -19.80
N ILE A 109 5.42 4.11 -19.75
CA ILE A 109 6.00 3.58 -18.50
C ILE A 109 7.11 4.47 -17.91
N SER A 110 7.59 5.46 -18.67
CA SER A 110 8.52 6.50 -18.25
C SER A 110 8.42 7.71 -19.16
N SER A 111 9.22 8.77 -18.95
CA SER A 111 9.10 10.09 -19.61
C SER A 111 8.89 10.03 -21.13
N ASP A 112 9.56 9.10 -21.84
CA ASP A 112 9.47 8.97 -23.32
C ASP A 112 9.41 7.50 -23.79
N GLU A 113 9.03 6.57 -22.89
CA GLU A 113 9.11 5.15 -23.16
C GLU A 113 7.73 4.50 -23.01
N TYR A 114 7.29 3.84 -24.09
CA TYR A 114 6.02 3.08 -24.14
C TYR A 114 6.33 1.59 -24.22
N HIS A 115 5.82 0.82 -23.29
CA HIS A 115 5.94 -0.64 -23.23
C HIS A 115 4.70 -1.26 -22.61
N LYS A 116 4.69 -2.60 -22.47
CA LYS A 116 3.71 -3.30 -21.67
C LYS A 116 3.80 -2.84 -20.23
N ILE A 117 2.66 -2.65 -19.55
CA ILE A 117 2.64 -2.11 -18.20
C ILE A 117 3.44 -2.96 -17.20
N ASN A 118 3.48 -4.30 -17.36
CA ASN A 118 4.27 -5.18 -16.52
C ASN A 118 5.78 -4.93 -16.61
N GLU A 119 6.27 -4.30 -17.70
CA GLU A 119 7.67 -3.87 -17.80
C GLU A 119 8.00 -2.66 -16.93
N ALA A 120 7.00 -1.82 -16.59
CA ALA A 120 7.20 -0.75 -15.62
C ALA A 120 7.62 -1.32 -14.26
N TYR A 121 6.94 -2.38 -13.83
CA TYR A 121 7.31 -3.10 -12.61
C TYR A 121 8.70 -3.72 -12.69
N PHE A 122 9.00 -4.38 -13.78
CA PHE A 122 10.32 -5.00 -14.00
C PHE A 122 11.47 -4.00 -13.94
N LYS A 123 11.29 -2.82 -14.56
CA LYS A 123 12.34 -1.80 -14.69
C LYS A 123 12.56 -1.01 -13.40
N GLY A 124 11.50 -0.62 -12.70
CA GLY A 124 11.56 0.27 -11.55
C GLY A 124 10.78 -0.16 -10.32
N GLY A 125 10.26 -1.39 -10.31
CA GLY A 125 9.50 -1.91 -9.17
C GLY A 125 8.08 -1.33 -9.07
N PRO A 126 7.45 -1.50 -7.90
CA PRO A 126 6.08 -1.07 -7.70
C PRO A 126 5.89 0.45 -7.86
N GLU A 127 6.87 1.26 -7.48
CA GLU A 127 6.79 2.72 -7.57
C GLU A 127 6.68 3.19 -9.02
N GLN A 128 7.44 2.59 -9.95
CA GLN A 128 7.37 2.94 -11.37
C GLN A 128 6.07 2.43 -11.99
N ALA A 129 5.59 1.25 -11.59
CA ALA A 129 4.31 0.73 -12.04
C ALA A 129 3.14 1.63 -11.56
N VAL A 130 3.16 2.08 -10.31
CA VAL A 130 2.19 3.05 -9.78
C VAL A 130 2.22 4.34 -10.58
N ALA A 131 3.40 4.96 -10.76
CA ALA A 131 3.53 6.19 -11.52
C ALA A 131 3.01 6.06 -12.97
N ALA A 132 3.28 4.93 -13.62
CA ALA A 132 2.76 4.64 -14.96
C ALA A 132 1.23 4.50 -14.97
N LEU A 133 0.64 3.83 -13.98
CA LEU A 133 -0.82 3.71 -13.87
C LEU A 133 -1.48 5.07 -13.61
N GLU A 134 -0.92 5.88 -12.72
CA GLU A 134 -1.42 7.24 -12.42
C GLU A 134 -1.40 8.13 -13.66
N GLU A 135 -0.27 8.14 -14.39
CA GLU A 135 -0.11 8.98 -15.59
C GLU A 135 -1.08 8.58 -16.72
N ASN A 136 -1.23 7.27 -16.98
CA ASN A 136 -2.05 6.81 -18.12
C ASN A 136 -3.54 6.73 -17.83
N LEU A 137 -3.95 6.60 -16.58
CA LEU A 137 -5.34 6.46 -16.17
C LEU A 137 -5.92 7.73 -15.55
N ASP A 138 -5.11 8.78 -15.40
CA ASP A 138 -5.48 10.07 -14.79
C ASP A 138 -6.15 9.88 -13.41
N LEU A 139 -5.51 9.10 -12.57
CA LEU A 139 -6.01 8.78 -11.23
C LEU A 139 -4.89 8.90 -10.18
N GLN A 140 -5.28 9.03 -8.92
CA GLN A 140 -4.36 9.02 -7.78
C GLN A 140 -4.38 7.65 -7.11
N ILE A 141 -3.21 7.09 -6.87
CA ILE A 141 -3.01 5.84 -6.12
C ILE A 141 -2.42 6.19 -4.75
N ASP A 142 -3.16 5.90 -3.68
CA ASP A 142 -2.77 6.26 -2.32
C ASP A 142 -1.71 5.32 -1.72
N SER A 143 -1.72 4.07 -2.17
CA SER A 143 -0.77 3.04 -1.71
C SER A 143 -0.73 1.85 -2.66
N TYR A 144 0.22 0.96 -2.46
CA TYR A 144 0.29 -0.29 -3.21
C TYR A 144 0.59 -1.48 -2.29
N ALA A 145 0.28 -2.67 -2.79
CA ALA A 145 0.65 -3.95 -2.17
C ALA A 145 1.19 -4.90 -3.26
N THR A 146 2.24 -5.63 -2.93
CA THR A 146 2.82 -6.64 -3.82
C THR A 146 2.82 -8.00 -3.17
N PHE A 147 2.37 -9.01 -3.91
CA PHE A 147 2.25 -10.39 -3.45
C PHE A 147 2.93 -11.34 -4.42
N ASN A 148 3.61 -12.35 -3.90
CA ASN A 148 3.95 -13.54 -4.66
C ASN A 148 2.87 -14.63 -4.48
N TRP A 149 2.97 -15.70 -5.27
CA TRP A 149 2.00 -16.79 -5.23
C TRP A 149 1.90 -17.45 -3.85
N LYS A 150 3.04 -17.57 -3.14
CA LYS A 150 3.06 -18.18 -1.80
C LYS A 150 2.27 -17.35 -0.79
N ALA A 151 2.42 -16.03 -0.79
CA ALA A 151 1.69 -15.15 0.11
C ALA A 151 0.16 -15.25 -0.12
N VAL A 152 -0.28 -15.35 -1.38
CA VAL A 152 -1.70 -15.55 -1.71
C VAL A 152 -2.19 -16.92 -1.25
N VAL A 153 -1.41 -17.98 -1.44
CA VAL A 153 -1.71 -19.33 -0.93
C VAL A 153 -1.90 -19.32 0.58
N ASP A 154 -0.96 -18.74 1.30
CA ASP A 154 -0.98 -18.69 2.76
C ASP A 154 -2.19 -17.87 3.27
N ALA A 155 -2.48 -16.71 2.65
CA ALA A 155 -3.64 -15.91 3.01
C ALA A 155 -4.97 -16.67 2.85
N ILE A 156 -5.16 -17.32 1.71
CA ILE A 156 -6.39 -18.09 1.44
C ILE A 156 -6.51 -19.28 2.40
N ASN A 157 -5.42 -19.97 2.71
CA ASN A 157 -5.42 -21.06 3.69
C ASN A 157 -5.81 -20.58 5.10
N ILE A 158 -5.29 -19.42 5.53
CA ILE A 158 -5.64 -18.82 6.83
C ILE A 158 -7.13 -18.42 6.86
N LEU A 159 -7.67 -17.95 5.73
CA LEU A 159 -9.09 -17.60 5.60
C LEU A 159 -10.02 -18.85 5.50
N GLY A 160 -9.45 -20.06 5.47
CA GLY A 160 -10.19 -21.30 5.42
C GLY A 160 -10.62 -21.73 4.01
N GLY A 161 -10.00 -21.18 2.97
CA GLY A 161 -10.30 -21.53 1.57
C GLY A 161 -11.46 -20.74 0.97
N VAL A 162 -11.71 -20.98 -0.33
CA VAL A 162 -12.77 -20.31 -1.10
C VAL A 162 -13.58 -21.31 -1.91
N ASP A 163 -14.88 -21.03 -2.10
CA ASP A 163 -15.78 -21.89 -2.86
C ASP A 163 -15.87 -21.39 -4.32
N VAL A 164 -15.51 -22.26 -5.27
CA VAL A 164 -15.46 -21.94 -6.70
C VAL A 164 -16.13 -23.02 -7.52
N GLU A 165 -17.00 -22.62 -8.42
CA GLU A 165 -17.52 -23.51 -9.45
C GLU A 165 -16.49 -23.66 -10.57
N ILE A 166 -16.03 -24.87 -10.79
CA ILE A 166 -15.04 -25.28 -11.79
C ILE A 166 -15.77 -25.92 -12.99
N SER A 167 -15.66 -25.35 -14.16
CA SER A 167 -16.21 -25.90 -15.38
C SER A 167 -15.44 -27.17 -15.83
N ASP A 168 -16.06 -28.00 -16.69
CA ASP A 168 -15.39 -29.17 -17.27
C ASP A 168 -14.11 -28.79 -18.03
N ALA A 169 -14.12 -27.66 -18.73
CA ALA A 169 -12.97 -27.14 -19.44
C ALA A 169 -11.82 -26.75 -18.51
N GLU A 170 -12.13 -26.12 -17.38
CA GLU A 170 -11.15 -25.77 -16.34
C GLU A 170 -10.63 -27.01 -15.61
N PHE A 171 -11.51 -27.96 -15.34
CA PHE A 171 -11.14 -29.20 -14.68
C PHE A 171 -10.14 -30.02 -15.50
N ALA A 172 -10.23 -30.00 -16.82
CA ALA A 172 -9.30 -30.70 -17.70
C ALA A 172 -7.82 -30.27 -17.52
N TYR A 173 -7.59 -29.05 -17.03
CA TYR A 173 -6.25 -28.49 -16.89
C TYR A 173 -5.84 -28.16 -15.46
N ILE A 174 -6.76 -27.89 -14.56
CA ILE A 174 -6.47 -27.32 -13.22
C ILE A 174 -5.49 -28.20 -12.42
N ASN A 175 -5.58 -29.51 -12.53
CA ASN A 175 -4.75 -30.44 -11.77
C ASN A 175 -3.25 -30.35 -12.15
N SER A 176 -2.92 -30.00 -13.39
CA SER A 176 -1.54 -29.74 -13.79
C SER A 176 -1.03 -28.42 -13.17
N PHE A 177 -1.89 -27.39 -13.10
CA PHE A 177 -1.55 -26.12 -12.46
C PHE A 177 -1.46 -26.24 -10.93
N ILE A 178 -2.25 -27.12 -10.29
CA ILE A 178 -2.10 -27.44 -8.86
C ILE A 178 -0.71 -28.03 -8.63
N THR A 179 -0.29 -29.02 -9.42
CA THR A 179 1.05 -29.63 -9.30
C THR A 179 2.16 -28.59 -9.48
N GLU A 180 2.04 -27.74 -10.49
CA GLU A 180 2.99 -26.65 -10.73
C GLU A 180 3.03 -25.64 -9.58
N THR A 181 1.87 -25.29 -9.00
CA THR A 181 1.77 -24.36 -7.87
C THR A 181 2.35 -24.97 -6.60
N VAL A 182 2.12 -26.26 -6.32
CA VAL A 182 2.82 -26.99 -5.23
C VAL A 182 4.34 -26.85 -5.39
N ASN A 183 4.85 -27.12 -6.59
CA ASN A 183 6.29 -27.06 -6.87
C ASN A 183 6.86 -25.64 -6.72
N SER A 184 6.11 -24.61 -7.11
CA SER A 184 6.57 -23.22 -7.06
C SER A 184 6.49 -22.59 -5.69
N THR A 185 5.49 -22.98 -4.87
CA THR A 185 5.24 -22.39 -3.55
C THR A 185 5.81 -23.22 -2.40
N GLY A 186 6.08 -24.50 -2.64
CA GLY A 186 6.46 -25.46 -1.59
C GLY A 186 5.33 -25.84 -0.63
N VAL A 187 4.10 -25.39 -0.89
CA VAL A 187 2.92 -25.70 -0.06
C VAL A 187 2.20 -26.93 -0.65
N GLY A 188 1.97 -27.96 0.15
CA GLY A 188 1.28 -29.17 -0.27
C GLY A 188 -0.22 -28.93 -0.52
N SER A 189 -0.78 -29.67 -1.50
CA SER A 189 -2.23 -29.68 -1.79
C SER A 189 -2.60 -30.97 -2.52
N TYR A 190 -3.90 -31.18 -2.72
CA TYR A 190 -4.46 -32.32 -3.45
C TYR A 190 -5.06 -31.90 -4.78
N GLN A 191 -5.08 -32.82 -5.74
CA GLN A 191 -5.79 -32.64 -7.00
C GLN A 191 -7.29 -32.67 -6.80
N LEU A 192 -8.03 -31.89 -7.60
CA LEU A 192 -9.49 -31.93 -7.63
C LEU A 192 -9.95 -33.25 -8.26
N LYS A 193 -11.10 -33.75 -7.80
CA LYS A 193 -11.68 -35.02 -8.24
C LYS A 193 -12.70 -34.88 -9.36
N SER A 194 -13.36 -33.75 -9.47
CA SER A 194 -14.40 -33.47 -10.46
C SER A 194 -14.55 -31.97 -10.72
N ALA A 195 -15.16 -31.62 -11.83
CA ALA A 195 -15.73 -30.30 -12.06
C ALA A 195 -16.92 -30.02 -11.11
N GLY A 196 -17.52 -28.85 -11.18
CA GLY A 196 -18.61 -28.38 -10.33
C GLY A 196 -18.11 -27.52 -9.15
N MET A 197 -18.95 -27.40 -8.13
CA MET A 197 -18.62 -26.63 -6.94
C MET A 197 -17.54 -27.35 -6.13
N ASN A 198 -16.42 -26.66 -5.90
CA ASN A 198 -15.29 -27.14 -5.13
C ASN A 198 -14.91 -26.13 -4.07
N HIS A 199 -14.58 -26.61 -2.86
CA HIS A 199 -13.93 -25.83 -1.83
C HIS A 199 -12.42 -25.89 -2.06
N LEU A 200 -11.82 -24.78 -2.49
CA LEU A 200 -10.42 -24.69 -2.87
C LEU A 200 -9.56 -24.23 -1.70
N ASP A 201 -8.48 -24.95 -1.42
CA ASP A 201 -7.40 -24.42 -0.60
C ASP A 201 -6.60 -23.33 -1.34
N GLY A 202 -5.61 -22.71 -0.67
CA GLY A 202 -4.85 -21.62 -1.27
C GLY A 202 -4.08 -22.02 -2.54
N VAL A 203 -3.53 -23.26 -2.58
CA VAL A 203 -2.80 -23.77 -3.75
C VAL A 203 -3.75 -23.97 -4.93
N GLN A 204 -4.90 -24.56 -4.69
CA GLN A 204 -5.93 -24.78 -5.69
C GLN A 204 -6.52 -23.48 -6.22
N ALA A 205 -6.75 -22.50 -5.34
CA ALA A 205 -7.23 -21.18 -5.71
C ALA A 205 -6.22 -20.40 -6.58
N VAL A 206 -4.94 -20.43 -6.23
CA VAL A 206 -3.87 -19.84 -7.05
C VAL A 206 -3.73 -20.60 -8.38
N ALA A 207 -3.81 -21.93 -8.39
CA ALA A 207 -3.79 -22.72 -9.61
C ALA A 207 -4.95 -22.33 -10.56
N TYR A 208 -6.16 -22.15 -10.01
CA TYR A 208 -7.32 -21.66 -10.75
C TYR A 208 -7.09 -20.27 -11.35
N ALA A 209 -6.53 -19.33 -10.59
CA ALA A 209 -6.20 -18.00 -11.05
C ALA A 209 -5.10 -17.98 -12.13
N ARG A 210 -4.28 -19.04 -12.22
CA ARG A 210 -3.17 -19.19 -13.21
C ARG A 210 -3.56 -19.89 -14.48
N LEU A 211 -4.75 -20.50 -14.56
CA LEU A 211 -5.22 -21.21 -15.77
C LEU A 211 -5.18 -20.32 -17.00
N ARG A 212 -4.60 -20.81 -18.10
CA ARG A 212 -4.49 -20.08 -19.37
C ARG A 212 -4.40 -20.94 -20.64
N LEU A 213 -4.40 -22.27 -20.51
CA LEU A 213 -4.21 -23.17 -21.66
C LEU A 213 -5.47 -23.36 -22.52
N MET A 214 -6.62 -22.97 -22.01
CA MET A 214 -7.93 -23.21 -22.63
C MET A 214 -8.61 -21.94 -23.16
N ASP A 215 -8.09 -20.75 -22.81
CA ASP A 215 -8.76 -19.50 -23.13
C ASP A 215 -7.80 -18.27 -23.20
N THR A 216 -8.40 -17.09 -23.30
CA THR A 216 -7.69 -15.83 -23.47
C THR A 216 -7.19 -15.28 -22.13
N ASP A 217 -6.29 -14.30 -22.21
CA ASP A 217 -5.79 -13.53 -21.06
C ASP A 217 -6.92 -12.80 -20.29
N PHE A 218 -8.04 -12.46 -20.98
CA PHE A 218 -9.23 -11.89 -20.37
C PHE A 218 -9.86 -12.82 -19.33
N ASN A 219 -9.99 -14.10 -19.65
CA ASN A 219 -10.60 -15.08 -18.73
C ASN A 219 -9.65 -15.37 -17.57
N ARG A 220 -8.34 -15.42 -17.79
CA ARG A 220 -7.37 -15.51 -16.69
C ARG A 220 -7.52 -14.34 -15.72
N THR A 221 -7.58 -13.12 -16.23
CA THR A 221 -7.74 -11.92 -15.41
C THR A 221 -9.08 -11.91 -14.66
N ALA A 222 -10.14 -12.42 -15.26
CA ALA A 222 -11.44 -12.60 -14.59
C ALA A 222 -11.35 -13.60 -13.44
N ARG A 223 -10.67 -14.74 -13.62
CA ARG A 223 -10.43 -15.72 -12.54
C ARG A 223 -9.60 -15.13 -11.40
N GLN A 224 -8.56 -14.35 -11.71
CA GLN A 224 -7.76 -13.65 -10.72
C GLN A 224 -8.60 -12.71 -9.88
N ARG A 225 -9.46 -11.87 -10.50
CA ARG A 225 -10.40 -11.00 -9.79
C ARG A 225 -11.34 -11.79 -8.89
N LYS A 226 -11.93 -12.87 -9.43
CA LYS A 226 -12.85 -13.72 -8.68
C LYS A 226 -12.22 -14.26 -7.39
N ILE A 227 -10.98 -14.74 -7.45
CA ILE A 227 -10.26 -15.22 -6.25
C ILE A 227 -10.01 -14.07 -5.27
N VAL A 228 -9.62 -12.89 -5.73
CA VAL A 228 -9.42 -11.72 -4.85
C VAL A 228 -10.75 -11.32 -4.20
N GLU A 229 -11.84 -11.24 -4.94
CA GLU A 229 -13.17 -10.90 -4.43
C GLU A 229 -13.61 -11.90 -3.34
N LEU A 230 -13.51 -13.20 -3.60
CA LEU A 230 -13.88 -14.26 -2.65
C LEU A 230 -13.00 -14.21 -1.38
N ALA A 231 -11.69 -14.00 -1.54
CA ALA A 231 -10.78 -13.85 -0.40
C ALA A 231 -11.12 -12.61 0.45
N MET A 232 -11.48 -11.48 -0.21
CA MET A 232 -11.91 -10.27 0.49
C MET A 232 -13.24 -10.44 1.23
N GLU A 233 -14.20 -11.17 0.67
CA GLU A 233 -15.46 -11.52 1.33
C GLU A 233 -15.19 -12.37 2.57
N LYS A 234 -14.38 -13.41 2.46
CA LYS A 234 -13.94 -14.22 3.60
C LYS A 234 -13.22 -13.39 4.67
N ALA A 235 -12.37 -12.47 4.27
CA ALA A 235 -11.65 -11.59 5.20
C ALA A 235 -12.59 -10.60 5.92
N LYS A 236 -13.70 -10.16 5.28
CA LYS A 236 -14.72 -9.32 5.94
C LYS A 236 -15.49 -10.08 7.01
N GLU A 237 -15.79 -11.37 6.76
CA GLU A 237 -16.51 -12.24 7.68
C GLU A 237 -15.61 -12.81 8.79
N ALA A 238 -14.30 -12.86 8.59
CA ALA A 238 -13.32 -13.41 9.53
C ALA A 238 -13.27 -12.61 10.83
N ASP A 239 -12.96 -13.28 11.93
CA ASP A 239 -12.71 -12.63 13.21
C ASP A 239 -11.41 -11.80 13.20
N TRP A 240 -11.21 -10.99 14.25
CA TRP A 240 -10.05 -10.12 14.34
C TRP A 240 -8.73 -10.90 14.36
N ALA A 241 -8.70 -12.07 15.03
CA ALA A 241 -7.49 -12.89 15.15
C ALA A 241 -7.08 -13.45 13.79
N THR A 242 -8.03 -13.98 13.02
CA THR A 242 -7.81 -14.48 11.65
C THR A 242 -7.34 -13.37 10.72
N ARG A 243 -7.98 -12.18 10.75
CA ARG A 243 -7.55 -11.04 9.94
C ARG A 243 -6.14 -10.57 10.28
N ASN A 244 -5.83 -10.52 11.59
CA ASN A 244 -4.48 -10.15 12.02
C ASN A 244 -3.43 -11.19 11.59
N ASN A 245 -3.77 -12.48 11.63
CA ASN A 245 -2.89 -13.56 11.17
C ASN A 245 -2.59 -13.44 9.66
N VAL A 246 -3.60 -13.14 8.83
CA VAL A 246 -3.38 -12.85 7.40
C VAL A 246 -2.41 -11.69 7.22
N LEU A 247 -2.62 -10.56 7.92
CA LEU A 247 -1.75 -9.40 7.82
C LEU A 247 -0.30 -9.72 8.18
N VAL A 248 -0.07 -10.38 9.32
CA VAL A 248 1.30 -10.73 9.79
C VAL A 248 1.98 -11.76 8.88
N THR A 249 1.23 -12.61 8.19
CA THR A 249 1.79 -13.65 7.32
C THR A 249 2.13 -13.12 5.92
N VAL A 250 1.38 -12.12 5.44
CA VAL A 250 1.44 -11.61 4.07
C VAL A 250 2.33 -10.36 3.96
N PHE A 251 2.45 -9.57 5.03
CA PHE A 251 3.25 -8.35 5.13
C PHE A 251 4.37 -8.48 6.18
#